data_7141cb11123ab2f333460d690977a727
#
_entry.id   7141cb11123ab2f333460d690977a727
#
_cell.length_a   1.000
_cell.length_b   1.000
_cell.length_c   1.000
_cell.angle_alpha   90.00
_cell.angle_beta   90.00
_cell.angle_gamma   90.00
#
_symmetry.space_group_name_H-M   'P 1'
#
loop_
_entity.id
_entity.type
_entity.pdbx_description
1 polymer ?
#
loop_
_entity_poly.entity_id
_entity_poly.type
_entity_poly.pdbx_seq_one_letter_code
_entity_poly.pdbx_strand_id
1 'polypeptide(L)'
;MSLFSTRIKLLLVGLMMLPLASTPPALSHGSHGGGESELEAGEFDFTPIVTIEAHGGFDTNLEGDPAHYALDGLVGGAFSWGLGNGATLSIEAAIGPSLVLGEAEHFYGKVHVHDHDDDHDHDDDHGHSHDTDYKRTDVRGFLQVRYAPNDRLNLALSWNPYYVTQDQGDDIEGLKNELSTKVTWALGDGDVNFALGDGLSDVVDGVFLSIDHRQGWESDGMYVGNYTDPRVGFGFNYDQLNVTIDAGPRFYVPGSNSGLGQRTDFAGEISLSMPVAENANIFAHWQQAYSWEDATGWGDGWQHHIGTGVSFTF
;
A
#
# COMPACT_ATOMS: atom_id res chain seq x y z
N MET A 1 30.40 5.21 -6.50
CA MET A 1 29.52 6.15 -5.79
C MET A 1 29.07 7.34 -6.65
N SER A 2 28.65 7.16 -7.90
CA SER A 2 28.26 8.30 -8.77
C SER A 2 27.27 7.98 -9.91
N LEU A 3 26.75 6.79 -10.03
CA LEU A 3 25.82 6.42 -11.13
C LEU A 3 24.35 6.25 -10.69
N PHE A 4 24.07 6.08 -9.42
CA PHE A 4 22.69 5.96 -8.88
C PHE A 4 21.96 7.32 -8.82
N SER A 5 22.66 8.41 -8.60
CA SER A 5 22.07 9.77 -8.51
C SER A 5 21.45 10.28 -9.81
N THR A 6 21.83 9.73 -10.97
CA THR A 6 21.42 10.29 -12.27
C THR A 6 20.14 9.64 -12.81
N ARG A 7 19.85 8.40 -12.43
CA ARG A 7 18.65 7.68 -12.95
C ARG A 7 17.36 8.04 -12.22
N ILE A 8 17.43 8.31 -10.92
CA ILE A 8 16.26 8.75 -10.13
C ILE A 8 15.81 10.15 -10.56
N LYS A 9 16.74 11.03 -10.94
CA LYS A 9 16.41 12.38 -11.43
C LYS A 9 15.69 12.38 -12.77
N LEU A 10 15.85 11.35 -13.61
CA LEU A 10 15.15 11.28 -14.90
C LEU A 10 13.71 10.78 -14.78
N LEU A 11 13.37 9.98 -13.78
CA LEU A 11 12.00 9.51 -13.55
C LEU A 11 11.09 10.62 -13.00
N LEU A 12 11.62 11.47 -12.11
CA LEU A 12 10.84 12.60 -11.56
C LEU A 12 10.65 13.76 -12.55
N VAL A 13 11.55 13.95 -13.51
CA VAL A 13 11.44 15.01 -14.52
C VAL A 13 10.49 14.65 -15.67
N GLY A 14 10.27 13.35 -15.93
CA GLY A 14 9.34 12.89 -16.97
C GLY A 14 7.87 13.14 -16.65
N LEU A 15 7.50 13.26 -15.38
CA LEU A 15 6.11 13.45 -14.93
C LEU A 15 5.67 14.93 -14.90
N MET A 16 6.58 15.87 -15.01
CA MET A 16 6.28 17.32 -14.92
C MET A 16 6.07 18.05 -16.24
N MET A 17 6.08 17.36 -17.39
CA MET A 17 5.91 17.98 -18.73
C MET A 17 4.65 17.52 -19.46
N LEU A 18 3.48 17.54 -18.79
CA LEU A 18 2.21 17.54 -19.50
C LEU A 18 1.78 19.00 -19.72
N PRO A 19 1.45 19.41 -20.94
CA PRO A 19 1.03 20.77 -21.20
C PRO A 19 -0.32 21.04 -20.53
N LEU A 20 -0.37 22.04 -19.67
CA LEU A 20 -1.58 22.66 -19.15
C LEU A 20 -2.40 23.20 -20.34
N ALA A 21 -3.32 22.41 -20.83
CA ALA A 21 -4.29 22.84 -21.84
C ALA A 21 -5.66 22.95 -21.17
N SER A 22 -6.17 24.17 -21.15
CA SER A 22 -7.55 24.62 -20.90
C SER A 22 -8.18 24.22 -19.57
N THR A 23 -8.37 25.22 -18.73
CA THR A 23 -9.24 25.19 -17.56
C THR A 23 -10.64 24.66 -17.90
N PRO A 24 -11.05 23.50 -17.37
CA PRO A 24 -12.47 23.15 -17.35
C PRO A 24 -13.23 24.13 -16.42
N PRO A 25 -14.53 24.40 -16.67
CA PRO A 25 -15.31 25.25 -15.80
C PRO A 25 -15.31 24.68 -14.38
N ALA A 26 -15.18 25.58 -13.39
CA ALA A 26 -15.24 25.24 -12.00
C ALA A 26 -16.55 24.49 -11.69
N LEU A 27 -16.45 23.18 -11.48
CA LEU A 27 -17.50 22.38 -10.89
C LEU A 27 -17.41 22.62 -9.37
N SER A 28 -18.36 23.35 -8.84
CA SER A 28 -18.50 23.61 -7.42
C SER A 28 -18.91 22.32 -6.73
N HIS A 29 -18.18 22.01 -5.65
CA HIS A 29 -18.41 20.93 -4.70
C HIS A 29 -18.22 19.50 -5.24
N GLY A 30 -17.03 19.06 -5.18
CA GLY A 30 -16.40 17.84 -4.78
C GLY A 30 -17.11 16.53 -5.01
N SER A 31 -17.21 16.04 -6.21
CA SER A 31 -17.12 14.61 -6.40
C SER A 31 -15.64 14.30 -6.72
N HIS A 32 -14.88 13.91 -5.70
CA HIS A 32 -13.58 13.31 -5.88
C HIS A 32 -13.75 12.02 -6.69
N GLY A 33 -12.93 11.82 -7.69
CA GLY A 33 -13.01 10.86 -8.76
C GLY A 33 -13.65 9.52 -8.40
N GLY A 34 -14.81 9.23 -8.98
CA GLY A 34 -15.66 8.12 -8.59
C GLY A 34 -16.62 8.52 -7.46
N GLY A 35 -17.17 9.75 -7.49
CA GLY A 35 -18.17 10.19 -6.54
C GLY A 35 -19.33 9.22 -6.50
N GLU A 36 -19.43 8.44 -5.44
CA GLU A 36 -20.68 7.82 -5.09
C GLU A 36 -21.68 8.97 -4.91
N SER A 37 -22.59 9.13 -5.91
CA SER A 37 -23.86 9.79 -5.62
C SER A 37 -24.38 9.10 -4.38
N GLU A 38 -24.78 9.84 -3.32
CA GLU A 38 -25.37 9.22 -2.13
C GLU A 38 -26.41 8.21 -2.60
N LEU A 39 -26.08 6.91 -2.48
CA LEU A 39 -26.96 5.85 -2.88
C LEU A 39 -28.17 5.86 -1.94
N GLU A 40 -29.36 5.92 -2.50
CA GLU A 40 -30.59 5.81 -1.70
C GLU A 40 -30.73 4.41 -1.08
N ALA A 41 -31.52 4.29 -0.04
CA ALA A 41 -31.75 3.00 0.62
C ALA A 41 -32.25 1.94 -0.36
N GLY A 42 -31.47 0.87 -0.55
CA GLY A 42 -31.76 -0.23 -1.48
C GLY A 42 -31.25 0.01 -2.91
N GLU A 43 -30.66 1.14 -3.18
CA GLU A 43 -29.99 1.41 -4.46
C GLU A 43 -28.68 0.61 -4.53
N PHE A 44 -28.34 0.18 -5.74
CA PHE A 44 -27.16 -0.62 -6.04
C PHE A 44 -26.40 0.01 -7.21
N ASP A 45 -25.10 0.07 -7.09
CA ASP A 45 -24.20 0.46 -8.17
C ASP A 45 -23.09 -0.56 -8.39
N PHE A 46 -22.60 -0.65 -9.62
CA PHE A 46 -21.44 -1.43 -10.00
C PHE A 46 -20.51 -0.61 -10.85
N THR A 47 -19.31 -0.37 -10.36
CA THR A 47 -18.27 0.40 -11.04
C THR A 47 -17.11 -0.51 -11.43
N PRO A 48 -16.88 -0.80 -12.72
CA PRO A 48 -15.67 -1.48 -13.18
C PRO A 48 -14.43 -0.62 -12.93
N ILE A 49 -13.32 -1.27 -12.55
CA ILE A 49 -12.06 -0.60 -12.18
C ILE A 49 -10.90 -1.26 -12.90
N VAL A 50 -9.97 -0.44 -13.39
CA VAL A 50 -8.64 -0.86 -13.85
C VAL A 50 -7.61 0.01 -13.17
N THR A 51 -6.65 -0.60 -12.48
CA THR A 51 -5.56 0.09 -11.80
C THR A 51 -4.22 -0.34 -12.37
N ILE A 52 -3.32 0.61 -12.60
CA ILE A 52 -1.92 0.38 -12.94
C ILE A 52 -1.09 1.12 -11.91
N GLU A 53 -0.23 0.39 -11.19
CA GLU A 53 0.59 0.94 -10.14
C GLU A 53 2.04 0.49 -10.30
N ALA A 54 2.97 1.42 -10.18
CA ALA A 54 4.39 1.16 -10.00
C ALA A 54 4.77 1.47 -8.56
N HIS A 55 5.28 0.50 -7.85
CA HIS A 55 5.67 0.69 -6.46
C HIS A 55 6.98 -0.01 -6.14
N GLY A 56 7.55 0.30 -5.00
CA GLY A 56 8.77 -0.31 -4.53
C GLY A 56 9.18 0.20 -3.18
N GLY A 57 10.04 -0.56 -2.53
CA GLY A 57 10.56 -0.25 -1.22
C GLY A 57 12.07 -0.37 -1.16
N PHE A 58 12.63 0.23 -0.13
CA PHE A 58 14.03 0.06 0.24
C PHE A 58 14.16 0.25 1.75
N ASP A 59 15.06 -0.55 2.33
CA ASP A 59 15.27 -0.62 3.76
C ASP A 59 16.69 -0.19 4.09
N THR A 60 16.84 0.83 4.91
CA THR A 60 18.15 1.31 5.40
C THR A 60 18.51 0.72 6.75
N ASN A 61 17.62 -0.06 7.34
CA ASN A 61 17.77 -0.73 8.63
C ASN A 61 18.23 -2.19 8.50
N LEU A 62 18.45 -2.67 7.28
CA LEU A 62 18.93 -4.03 7.00
C LEU A 62 20.27 -3.98 6.30
N GLU A 63 21.10 -5.01 6.52
CA GLU A 63 22.38 -5.14 5.86
C GLU A 63 22.20 -5.29 4.35
N GLY A 64 22.96 -4.51 3.57
CA GLY A 64 22.89 -4.51 2.11
C GLY A 64 21.82 -3.60 1.51
N ASP A 65 21.06 -2.85 2.33
CA ASP A 65 20.02 -1.91 1.87
C ASP A 65 19.09 -2.54 0.81
N PRO A 66 18.38 -3.64 1.12
CA PRO A 66 17.60 -4.37 0.13
C PRO A 66 16.52 -3.48 -0.49
N ALA A 67 16.28 -3.68 -1.77
CA ALA A 67 15.29 -2.93 -2.52
C ALA A 67 14.51 -3.85 -3.45
N HIS A 68 13.23 -3.58 -3.60
CA HIS A 68 12.34 -4.27 -4.53
C HIS A 68 11.51 -3.27 -5.34
N TYR A 69 11.05 -3.70 -6.50
CA TYR A 69 10.17 -2.92 -7.37
C TYR A 69 9.13 -3.82 -8.00
N ALA A 70 7.91 -3.31 -8.14
CA ALA A 70 6.86 -4.01 -8.85
C ALA A 70 6.07 -3.05 -9.76
N LEU A 71 5.49 -3.62 -10.81
CA LEU A 71 4.50 -2.96 -11.66
C LEU A 71 3.27 -3.85 -11.71
N ASP A 72 2.18 -3.38 -11.13
CA ASP A 72 0.92 -4.07 -11.03
C ASP A 72 -0.08 -3.56 -12.05
N GLY A 73 -0.87 -4.49 -12.60
CA GLY A 73 -2.00 -4.16 -13.45
C GLY A 73 -3.22 -4.95 -13.01
N LEU A 74 -4.13 -4.32 -12.27
CA LEU A 74 -5.31 -4.97 -11.69
C LEU A 74 -6.57 -4.61 -12.47
N VAL A 75 -7.44 -5.59 -12.67
CA VAL A 75 -8.77 -5.43 -13.26
C VAL A 75 -9.80 -5.96 -12.29
N GLY A 76 -10.85 -5.19 -12.04
CA GLY A 76 -11.87 -5.56 -11.08
C GLY A 76 -13.07 -4.65 -11.12
N GLY A 77 -13.69 -4.46 -9.97
CA GLY A 77 -14.82 -3.57 -9.80
C GLY A 77 -15.31 -3.48 -8.37
N ALA A 78 -16.08 -2.44 -8.10
CA ALA A 78 -16.75 -2.20 -6.84
C ALA A 78 -18.25 -2.41 -6.98
N PHE A 79 -18.84 -3.09 -6.01
CA PHE A 79 -20.28 -3.29 -5.82
C PHE A 79 -20.68 -2.47 -4.61
N SER A 80 -21.55 -1.49 -4.77
CA SER A 80 -21.96 -0.58 -3.71
C SER A 80 -23.46 -0.63 -3.48
N TRP A 81 -23.89 -0.61 -2.23
CA TRP A 81 -25.30 -0.60 -1.80
C TRP A 81 -25.55 0.56 -0.85
N GLY A 82 -26.59 1.33 -1.14
CA GLY A 82 -27.17 2.29 -0.21
C GLY A 82 -27.98 1.58 0.87
N LEU A 83 -27.64 1.79 2.13
CA LEU A 83 -28.36 1.20 3.27
C LEU A 83 -29.35 2.17 3.92
N GLY A 84 -29.39 3.42 3.44
CA GLY A 84 -30.19 4.51 3.99
C GLY A 84 -29.47 5.29 5.09
N ASN A 85 -29.97 6.48 5.36
CA ASN A 85 -29.39 7.43 6.33
C ASN A 85 -27.91 7.78 6.06
N GLY A 86 -27.49 7.78 4.78
CA GLY A 86 -26.10 8.03 4.39
C GLY A 86 -25.15 6.85 4.63
N ALA A 87 -25.68 5.67 5.02
CA ALA A 87 -24.84 4.49 5.19
C ALA A 87 -24.66 3.74 3.87
N THR A 88 -23.44 3.25 3.60
CA THR A 88 -23.09 2.45 2.42
C THR A 88 -22.35 1.18 2.81
N LEU A 89 -22.53 0.14 2.00
CA LEU A 89 -21.74 -1.09 2.02
C LEU A 89 -21.16 -1.27 0.63
N SER A 90 -19.83 -1.43 0.54
CA SER A 90 -19.16 -1.67 -0.74
C SER A 90 -18.30 -2.93 -0.66
N ILE A 91 -18.24 -3.67 -1.77
CA ILE A 91 -17.34 -4.80 -1.95
C ILE A 91 -16.52 -4.51 -3.21
N GLU A 92 -15.23 -4.37 -3.05
CA GLU A 92 -14.28 -4.17 -4.16
C GLU A 92 -13.44 -5.43 -4.32
N ALA A 93 -13.30 -5.89 -5.57
CA ALA A 93 -12.46 -7.03 -5.89
C ALA A 93 -11.69 -6.76 -7.18
N ALA A 94 -10.40 -7.07 -7.20
CA ALA A 94 -9.55 -6.95 -8.36
C ALA A 94 -8.49 -8.06 -8.39
N ILE A 95 -7.97 -8.37 -9.58
CA ILE A 95 -6.90 -9.36 -9.79
C ILE A 95 -6.09 -8.96 -11.02
N GLY A 96 -4.81 -9.29 -11.01
CA GLY A 96 -3.97 -9.07 -12.18
C GLY A 96 -2.51 -9.46 -12.00
N PRO A 97 -1.70 -9.26 -13.04
CA PRO A 97 -0.27 -9.54 -12.99
C PRO A 97 0.49 -8.49 -12.19
N SER A 98 1.54 -8.94 -11.51
CA SER A 98 2.57 -8.13 -10.87
C SER A 98 3.93 -8.47 -11.48
N LEU A 99 4.57 -7.51 -12.13
CA LEU A 99 5.92 -7.64 -12.66
C LEU A 99 6.91 -7.26 -11.57
N VAL A 100 7.61 -8.24 -11.00
CA VAL A 100 8.52 -8.06 -9.86
C VAL A 100 9.97 -7.99 -10.31
N LEU A 101 10.71 -7.04 -9.76
CA LEU A 101 12.15 -6.86 -9.91
C LEU A 101 12.76 -6.87 -8.50
N GLY A 102 13.64 -7.82 -8.22
CA GLY A 102 14.12 -8.12 -6.89
C GLY A 102 13.21 -9.09 -6.16
N GLU A 103 13.29 -9.14 -4.85
CA GLU A 103 12.40 -9.97 -4.04
C GLU A 103 10.98 -9.41 -4.05
N ALA A 104 9.97 -10.27 -3.90
CA ALA A 104 8.60 -9.81 -3.78
C ALA A 104 8.43 -8.94 -2.53
N GLU A 105 7.48 -8.02 -2.60
CA GLU A 105 7.08 -7.25 -1.43
C GLU A 105 6.67 -8.22 -0.31
N HIS A 106 7.40 -8.14 0.79
CA HIS A 106 7.12 -8.95 1.96
C HIS A 106 6.20 -8.21 2.90
N PHE A 107 5.28 -8.95 3.49
CA PHE A 107 4.59 -8.51 4.68
C PHE A 107 5.62 -8.02 5.71
N TYR A 108 5.38 -6.85 6.31
CA TYR A 108 6.25 -6.27 7.31
C TYR A 108 6.67 -7.30 8.34
N GLY A 109 7.97 -7.51 8.46
CA GLY A 109 8.53 -8.35 9.50
C GLY A 109 9.23 -9.60 9.03
N LYS A 110 9.26 -9.91 7.73
CA LYS A 110 10.18 -10.92 7.23
C LYS A 110 11.56 -10.29 7.06
N VAL A 111 12.45 -10.65 7.94
CA VAL A 111 13.87 -10.33 7.84
C VAL A 111 14.59 -11.62 7.52
N HIS A 112 15.50 -11.58 6.55
CA HIS A 112 16.39 -12.69 6.28
C HIS A 112 17.34 -12.86 7.45
N VAL A 113 17.04 -13.80 8.34
CA VAL A 113 18.00 -14.22 9.36
C VAL A 113 18.94 -15.21 8.65
N HIS A 114 20.08 -14.73 8.20
CA HIS A 114 21.15 -15.63 7.83
C HIS A 114 21.62 -16.32 9.11
N ASP A 115 21.23 -17.56 9.31
CA ASP A 115 21.86 -18.43 10.31
C ASP A 115 23.33 -18.64 9.90
N HIS A 116 24.19 -17.75 10.37
CA HIS A 116 25.64 -17.95 10.32
C HIS A 116 26.11 -18.94 11.42
N ASP A 117 25.50 -20.10 11.47
CA ASP A 117 25.98 -21.23 12.24
C ASP A 117 26.59 -22.30 11.31
N ASP A 118 27.60 -21.93 10.54
CA ASP A 118 28.53 -22.90 9.98
C ASP A 118 29.93 -22.30 9.99
N ASP A 119 30.69 -22.65 11.05
CA ASP A 119 32.15 -22.59 11.12
C ASP A 119 32.75 -23.43 9.96
N HIS A 120 32.71 -22.92 8.75
CA HIS A 120 33.52 -23.41 7.64
C HIS A 120 34.46 -22.33 7.16
N ASP A 121 35.72 -22.41 7.64
CA ASP A 121 36.89 -21.80 7.02
C ASP A 121 36.96 -22.17 5.52
N HIS A 122 36.27 -21.40 4.68
CA HIS A 122 36.55 -21.34 3.25
C HIS A 122 36.72 -19.87 2.86
N ASP A 123 38.00 -19.52 2.67
CA ASP A 123 38.47 -18.32 1.97
C ASP A 123 37.99 -18.36 0.50
N ASP A 124 36.72 -18.18 0.26
CA ASP A 124 36.20 -17.84 -1.05
C ASP A 124 35.41 -16.52 -0.91
N ASP A 125 36.07 -15.47 -1.34
CA ASP A 125 35.58 -14.11 -1.50
C ASP A 125 34.43 -14.07 -2.55
N HIS A 126 33.32 -14.74 -2.21
CA HIS A 126 32.06 -14.59 -2.94
C HIS A 126 31.31 -13.41 -2.32
N GLY A 127 31.63 -12.21 -2.82
CA GLY A 127 30.78 -11.07 -2.63
C GLY A 127 29.35 -11.46 -3.02
N HIS A 128 28.51 -11.72 -2.05
CA HIS A 128 27.06 -11.80 -2.26
C HIS A 128 26.60 -10.43 -2.71
N SER A 129 26.70 -10.17 -4.03
CA SER A 129 25.91 -9.14 -4.64
C SER A 129 24.46 -9.56 -4.44
N HIS A 130 23.70 -8.85 -3.64
CA HIS A 130 22.25 -8.94 -3.67
C HIS A 130 21.84 -8.58 -5.09
N ASP A 131 21.60 -9.63 -5.88
CA ASP A 131 21.39 -9.52 -7.31
C ASP A 131 19.94 -9.05 -7.50
N THR A 132 19.76 -7.74 -7.69
CA THR A 132 18.48 -7.12 -8.04
C THR A 132 17.99 -7.54 -9.44
N ASP A 133 18.62 -8.53 -10.05
CA ASP A 133 18.31 -9.02 -11.40
C ASP A 133 17.15 -10.03 -11.44
N TYR A 134 16.55 -10.35 -10.30
CA TYR A 134 15.37 -11.22 -10.26
C TYR A 134 14.20 -10.56 -10.99
N LYS A 135 13.66 -11.31 -11.98
CA LYS A 135 12.49 -10.88 -12.74
C LYS A 135 11.50 -12.02 -12.81
N ARG A 136 10.30 -11.78 -12.32
CA ARG A 136 9.20 -12.73 -12.47
C ARG A 136 7.89 -12.01 -12.67
N THR A 137 6.87 -12.74 -13.06
CA THR A 137 5.50 -12.23 -13.13
C THR A 137 4.65 -13.04 -12.18
N ASP A 138 4.23 -12.40 -11.10
CA ASP A 138 3.35 -12.97 -10.09
C ASP A 138 1.89 -12.59 -10.35
N VAL A 139 0.98 -13.07 -9.53
CA VAL A 139 -0.45 -12.72 -9.58
C VAL A 139 -0.84 -12.09 -8.26
N ARG A 140 -1.31 -10.86 -8.32
CA ARG A 140 -1.83 -10.12 -7.17
C ARG A 140 -3.36 -10.10 -7.22
N GLY A 141 -3.98 -10.25 -6.07
CA GLY A 141 -5.41 -10.08 -5.88
C GLY A 141 -5.70 -9.08 -4.78
N PHE A 142 -6.92 -8.55 -4.80
CA PHE A 142 -7.44 -7.63 -3.82
C PHE A 142 -8.93 -7.90 -3.62
N LEU A 143 -9.35 -8.03 -2.38
CA LEU A 143 -10.76 -8.11 -2.00
C LEU A 143 -10.97 -7.27 -0.74
N GLN A 144 -11.85 -6.29 -0.81
CA GLN A 144 -12.16 -5.45 0.34
C GLN A 144 -13.67 -5.34 0.54
N VAL A 145 -14.12 -5.44 1.78
CA VAL A 145 -15.46 -5.08 2.21
C VAL A 145 -15.36 -3.81 3.02
N ARG A 146 -16.11 -2.79 2.64
CA ARG A 146 -16.18 -1.49 3.32
C ARG A 146 -17.59 -1.23 3.82
N TYR A 147 -17.69 -0.74 5.02
CA TYR A 147 -18.94 -0.26 5.60
C TYR A 147 -18.75 1.16 6.14
N ALA A 148 -19.46 2.11 5.55
CA ALA A 148 -19.53 3.48 6.01
C ALA A 148 -20.92 3.73 6.62
N PRO A 149 -21.07 3.75 7.94
CA PRO A 149 -22.36 4.08 8.58
C PRO A 149 -22.77 5.54 8.42
N ASN A 150 -21.84 6.39 8.08
CA ASN A 150 -21.99 7.83 7.79
C ASN A 150 -20.71 8.35 7.12
N ASP A 151 -20.71 9.63 6.71
CA ASP A 151 -19.62 10.33 6.05
C ASP A 151 -18.32 10.48 6.86
N ARG A 152 -18.32 10.16 8.16
CA ARG A 152 -17.18 10.35 9.06
C ARG A 152 -16.52 9.07 9.54
N LEU A 153 -17.13 7.94 9.34
CA LEU A 153 -16.63 6.66 9.83
C LEU A 153 -16.57 5.62 8.71
N ASN A 154 -15.39 5.07 8.48
CA ASN A 154 -15.16 3.95 7.58
C ASN A 154 -14.62 2.74 8.32
N LEU A 155 -15.16 1.58 8.01
CA LEU A 155 -14.73 0.27 8.49
C LEU A 155 -14.40 -0.59 7.26
N ALA A 156 -13.17 -1.06 7.15
CA ALA A 156 -12.72 -1.90 6.04
C ALA A 156 -12.15 -3.23 6.54
N LEU A 157 -12.47 -4.28 5.81
CA LEU A 157 -11.86 -5.61 5.93
C LEU A 157 -11.30 -5.97 4.57
N SER A 158 -9.99 -6.24 4.47
CA SER A 158 -9.33 -6.55 3.21
C SER A 158 -8.61 -7.89 3.28
N TRP A 159 -8.56 -8.55 2.13
CA TRP A 159 -7.74 -9.71 1.86
C TRP A 159 -6.92 -9.44 0.60
N ASN A 160 -5.59 -9.49 0.73
CA ASN A 160 -4.63 -9.26 -0.33
C ASN A 160 -3.88 -10.56 -0.63
N PRO A 161 -4.44 -11.47 -1.45
CA PRO A 161 -3.74 -12.67 -1.89
C PRO A 161 -2.66 -12.30 -2.90
N TYR A 162 -1.49 -12.93 -2.75
CA TYR A 162 -0.35 -12.76 -3.65
C TYR A 162 0.20 -14.13 -4.02
N TYR A 163 0.14 -14.50 -5.30
CA TYR A 163 0.64 -15.78 -5.77
C TYR A 163 2.03 -15.62 -6.40
N VAL A 164 3.04 -16.17 -5.72
CA VAL A 164 4.41 -16.28 -6.20
C VAL A 164 4.49 -17.42 -7.22
N THR A 165 4.88 -17.13 -8.45
CA THR A 165 4.83 -18.11 -9.57
C THR A 165 6.02 -19.04 -9.64
N GLN A 166 7.11 -18.73 -8.95
CA GLN A 166 8.32 -19.57 -8.89
C GLN A 166 9.17 -19.21 -7.69
N ASP A 167 9.90 -20.21 -7.17
CA ASP A 167 10.90 -20.00 -6.12
C ASP A 167 11.98 -19.04 -6.61
N GLN A 168 12.30 -18.03 -5.81
CA GLN A 168 13.32 -17.05 -6.13
C GLN A 168 13.81 -16.32 -4.88
N GLY A 169 15.11 -16.41 -4.57
CA GLY A 169 15.61 -15.91 -3.30
C GLY A 169 14.91 -16.60 -2.14
N ASP A 170 14.34 -15.82 -1.23
CA ASP A 170 13.55 -16.34 -0.11
C ASP A 170 12.05 -16.43 -0.43
N ASP A 171 11.64 -16.06 -1.62
CA ASP A 171 10.27 -16.23 -2.06
C ASP A 171 10.00 -17.66 -2.49
N ILE A 172 9.07 -18.32 -1.81
CA ILE A 172 8.63 -19.69 -2.11
C ILE A 172 7.40 -19.64 -3.02
N GLU A 173 7.37 -20.46 -4.07
CA GLU A 173 6.20 -20.60 -4.94
C GLU A 173 4.94 -20.92 -4.12
N GLY A 174 3.87 -20.23 -4.44
CA GLY A 174 2.57 -20.46 -3.81
C GLY A 174 1.85 -19.19 -3.39
N LEU A 175 0.76 -19.35 -2.64
CA LEU A 175 -0.15 -18.28 -2.26
C LEU A 175 0.23 -17.68 -0.91
N LYS A 176 0.75 -16.46 -0.91
CA LYS A 176 0.88 -15.61 0.27
C LYS A 176 -0.47 -14.95 0.56
N ASN A 177 -0.78 -14.75 1.83
CA ASN A 177 -2.03 -14.14 2.25
C ASN A 177 -1.77 -13.03 3.25
N GLU A 178 -2.42 -11.89 3.02
CA GLU A 178 -2.51 -10.80 3.99
C GLU A 178 -3.98 -10.49 4.26
N LEU A 179 -4.35 -10.39 5.53
CA LEU A 179 -5.65 -9.91 5.98
C LEU A 179 -5.47 -8.61 6.76
N SER A 180 -6.31 -7.63 6.47
CA SER A 180 -6.32 -6.38 7.24
C SER A 180 -7.71 -5.94 7.67
N THR A 181 -7.76 -5.21 8.78
CA THR A 181 -8.94 -4.48 9.25
C THR A 181 -8.53 -3.06 9.53
N LYS A 182 -9.25 -2.10 8.93
CA LYS A 182 -8.98 -0.68 9.12
C LYS A 182 -10.24 0.04 9.60
N VAL A 183 -10.06 0.93 10.54
CA VAL A 183 -11.08 1.88 10.99
C VAL A 183 -10.53 3.28 10.78
N THR A 184 -11.27 4.14 10.09
CA THR A 184 -10.91 5.56 9.90
C THR A 184 -12.07 6.42 10.39
N TRP A 185 -11.78 7.39 11.26
CA TRP A 185 -12.76 8.27 11.84
C TRP A 185 -12.33 9.73 11.71
N ALA A 186 -13.05 10.49 10.87
CA ALA A 186 -12.89 11.93 10.76
C ALA A 186 -13.50 12.66 11.97
N LEU A 187 -12.78 13.64 12.50
CA LEU A 187 -13.17 14.42 13.68
C LEU A 187 -13.79 15.76 13.27
N GLY A 188 -14.68 16.27 14.12
CA GLY A 188 -15.33 17.58 13.88
C GLY A 188 -16.24 17.55 12.65
N ASP A 189 -16.00 18.46 11.72
CA ASP A 189 -16.73 18.60 10.46
C ASP A 189 -16.02 17.91 9.27
N GLY A 190 -15.05 17.05 9.57
CA GLY A 190 -14.33 16.29 8.56
C GLY A 190 -15.13 15.13 8.01
N ASP A 191 -14.73 14.62 6.84
CA ASP A 191 -15.33 13.46 6.16
C ASP A 191 -14.29 12.44 5.73
N VAL A 192 -14.74 11.21 5.49
CA VAL A 192 -13.95 10.10 4.93
C VAL A 192 -14.63 9.62 3.66
N ASN A 193 -13.95 9.77 2.55
CA ASN A 193 -14.37 9.29 1.26
C ASN A 193 -13.56 8.07 0.83
N PHE A 194 -14.04 7.37 -0.18
CA PHE A 194 -13.32 6.25 -0.76
C PHE A 194 -12.64 6.67 -2.06
N ALA A 195 -11.40 6.24 -2.22
CA ALA A 195 -10.81 6.11 -3.53
C ALA A 195 -11.00 4.67 -4.00
N LEU A 196 -11.50 4.49 -5.23
CA LEU A 196 -11.66 3.18 -5.85
C LEU A 196 -10.33 2.74 -6.48
N GLY A 197 -10.00 1.46 -6.31
CA GLY A 197 -8.79 0.84 -6.84
C GLY A 197 -7.78 0.47 -5.76
N ASP A 198 -6.96 -0.54 -6.05
CA ASP A 198 -5.89 -0.98 -5.16
C ASP A 198 -4.79 0.07 -5.05
N GLY A 199 -4.20 0.20 -3.86
CA GLY A 199 -3.20 1.23 -3.56
C GLY A 199 -3.80 2.59 -3.20
N LEU A 200 -5.11 2.76 -3.29
CA LEU A 200 -5.79 3.98 -2.88
C LEU A 200 -6.20 3.90 -1.41
N SER A 201 -5.73 4.85 -0.64
CA SER A 201 -6.11 5.04 0.77
C SER A 201 -7.46 5.72 0.89
N ASP A 202 -8.03 5.75 2.10
CA ASP A 202 -9.16 6.61 2.40
C ASP A 202 -8.80 8.07 2.08
N VAL A 203 -9.67 8.75 1.36
CA VAL A 203 -9.57 10.19 1.09
C VAL A 203 -10.25 10.91 2.24
N VAL A 204 -9.48 11.59 3.06
CA VAL A 204 -10.00 12.25 4.26
C VAL A 204 -9.90 13.77 4.11
N ASP A 205 -10.92 14.48 4.53
CA ASP A 205 -10.85 15.92 4.77
C ASP A 205 -10.94 16.20 6.28
N GLY A 206 -10.03 17.03 6.79
CA GLY A 206 -9.93 17.36 8.21
C GLY A 206 -9.03 16.43 9.03
N VAL A 207 -9.11 16.55 10.33
CA VAL A 207 -8.36 15.72 11.28
C VAL A 207 -9.04 14.36 11.44
N PHE A 208 -8.25 13.29 11.45
CA PHE A 208 -8.79 11.94 11.64
C PHE A 208 -7.94 11.09 12.58
N LEU A 209 -8.56 10.03 13.06
CA LEU A 209 -7.91 8.91 13.74
C LEU A 209 -8.09 7.66 12.89
N SER A 210 -7.06 6.83 12.82
CA SER A 210 -7.18 5.51 12.20
C SER A 210 -6.51 4.43 13.04
N ILE A 211 -6.99 3.21 12.88
CA ILE A 211 -6.34 2.00 13.37
C ILE A 211 -6.36 1.01 12.22
N ASP A 212 -5.18 0.56 11.81
CA ASP A 212 -5.01 -0.53 10.84
C ASP A 212 -4.37 -1.73 11.56
N HIS A 213 -4.95 -2.90 11.41
CA HIS A 213 -4.41 -4.15 11.90
C HIS A 213 -4.24 -5.13 10.76
N ARG A 214 -3.02 -5.59 10.52
CA ARG A 214 -2.67 -6.51 9.44
C ARG A 214 -2.00 -7.76 9.99
N GLN A 215 -2.23 -8.89 9.31
CA GLN A 215 -1.63 -10.17 9.61
C GLN A 215 -1.35 -10.93 8.31
N GLY A 216 -0.24 -11.64 8.27
CA GLY A 216 0.24 -12.27 7.05
C GLY A 216 0.70 -13.72 7.24
N TRP A 217 0.60 -14.47 6.13
CA TRP A 217 1.05 -15.85 6.01
C TRP A 217 1.85 -16.00 4.72
N GLU A 218 2.98 -16.70 4.83
CA GLU A 218 3.77 -17.11 3.68
C GLU A 218 3.08 -18.21 2.86
N SER A 219 3.64 -18.50 1.68
CA SER A 219 3.08 -19.47 0.74
C SER A 219 3.07 -20.92 1.25
N ASP A 220 3.96 -21.25 2.17
CA ASP A 220 3.97 -22.56 2.86
C ASP A 220 2.95 -22.63 4.03
N GLY A 221 2.21 -21.55 4.27
CA GLY A 221 1.24 -21.42 5.36
C GLY A 221 1.84 -20.97 6.69
N MET A 222 3.12 -20.64 6.73
CA MET A 222 3.77 -20.12 7.93
C MET A 222 3.21 -18.73 8.27
N TYR A 223 2.79 -18.57 9.53
CA TYR A 223 2.34 -17.27 10.04
C TYR A 223 3.53 -16.35 10.28
N VAL A 224 3.60 -15.26 9.51
CA VAL A 224 4.69 -14.26 9.59
C VAL A 224 4.54 -13.40 10.83
N GLY A 225 3.33 -12.96 11.14
CA GLY A 225 3.04 -12.10 12.26
C GLY A 225 1.90 -11.14 12.00
N ASN A 226 1.78 -10.15 12.87
CA ASN A 226 0.81 -9.07 12.71
C ASN A 226 1.41 -7.74 13.16
N TYR A 227 0.82 -6.65 12.70
CA TYR A 227 1.06 -5.35 13.26
C TYR A 227 -0.24 -4.56 13.43
N THR A 228 -0.20 -3.59 14.34
CA THR A 228 -1.29 -2.67 14.61
C THR A 228 -0.76 -1.25 14.60
N ASP A 229 -1.34 -0.42 13.75
CA ASP A 229 -0.97 0.97 13.50
C ASP A 229 -2.09 1.91 13.94
N PRO A 230 -2.15 2.38 15.19
CA PRO A 230 -2.97 3.53 15.53
C PRO A 230 -2.29 4.80 15.05
N ARG A 231 -3.01 5.63 14.29
CA ARG A 231 -2.47 6.86 13.70
C ARG A 231 -3.38 8.06 13.94
N VAL A 232 -2.79 9.23 13.93
CA VAL A 232 -3.47 10.52 13.84
C VAL A 232 -3.07 11.13 12.52
N GLY A 233 -4.03 11.65 11.77
CA GLY A 233 -3.78 12.22 10.48
C GLY A 233 -4.56 13.50 10.23
N PHE A 234 -4.21 14.13 9.12
CA PHE A 234 -4.86 15.31 8.58
C PHE A 234 -4.93 15.20 7.06
N GLY A 235 -6.14 15.36 6.53
CA GLY A 235 -6.40 15.44 5.10
C GLY A 235 -6.86 16.83 4.71
N PHE A 236 -6.54 17.26 3.51
CA PHE A 236 -7.01 18.50 2.93
C PHE A 236 -7.03 18.46 1.41
N ASN A 237 -7.90 19.28 0.86
CA ASN A 237 -8.02 19.45 -0.58
C ASN A 237 -7.39 20.77 -1.01
N TYR A 238 -6.51 20.70 -2.01
CA TYR A 238 -5.97 21.86 -2.68
C TYR A 238 -6.38 21.81 -4.16
N ASP A 239 -7.43 22.58 -4.51
CA ASP A 239 -8.11 22.45 -5.80
C ASP A 239 -8.65 21.02 -5.99
N GLN A 240 -8.13 20.28 -6.97
CA GLN A 240 -8.49 18.89 -7.24
C GLN A 240 -7.53 17.89 -6.57
N LEU A 241 -6.44 18.35 -5.97
CA LEU A 241 -5.47 17.49 -5.29
C LEU A 241 -5.93 17.25 -3.86
N ASN A 242 -6.18 15.98 -3.51
CA ASN A 242 -6.30 15.55 -2.12
C ASN A 242 -4.92 15.18 -1.58
N VAL A 243 -4.63 15.61 -0.37
CA VAL A 243 -3.41 15.29 0.37
C VAL A 243 -3.80 14.74 1.72
N THR A 244 -3.39 13.54 2.03
CA THR A 244 -3.56 12.91 3.34
C THR A 244 -2.20 12.62 3.96
N ILE A 245 -2.01 12.97 5.23
CA ILE A 245 -0.77 12.74 5.99
C ILE A 245 -1.17 12.15 7.32
N ASP A 246 -0.57 11.03 7.68
CA ASP A 246 -0.77 10.43 8.98
C ASP A 246 0.53 9.89 9.59
N ALA A 247 0.54 9.70 10.91
CA ALA A 247 1.65 9.10 11.63
C ALA A 247 1.20 8.54 12.99
N GLY A 248 1.94 7.55 13.47
CA GLY A 248 1.73 6.96 14.77
C GLY A 248 2.68 5.79 15.07
N PRO A 249 2.55 5.18 16.24
CA PRO A 249 3.30 3.97 16.57
C PRO A 249 2.78 2.78 15.76
N ARG A 250 3.68 1.87 15.40
CA ARG A 250 3.39 0.55 14.85
C ARG A 250 3.81 -0.50 15.86
N PHE A 251 2.87 -1.28 16.33
CA PHE A 251 3.13 -2.39 17.24
C PHE A 251 3.21 -3.69 16.45
N TYR A 252 4.41 -4.25 16.32
CA TYR A 252 4.65 -5.48 15.59
C TYR A 252 4.77 -6.68 16.54
N VAL A 253 4.02 -7.74 16.23
CA VAL A 253 4.06 -9.03 16.92
C VAL A 253 4.40 -10.12 15.89
N PRO A 254 5.64 -10.63 15.90
CA PRO A 254 6.09 -11.64 14.94
C PRO A 254 5.40 -13.00 15.18
N GLY A 255 5.31 -13.80 14.14
CA GLY A 255 4.95 -15.20 14.24
C GLY A 255 6.03 -16.01 14.95
N SER A 256 5.65 -17.14 15.52
CA SER A 256 6.55 -17.97 16.34
C SER A 256 7.75 -18.54 15.58
N ASN A 257 7.66 -18.61 14.26
CA ASN A 257 8.70 -19.17 13.39
C ASN A 257 9.56 -18.10 12.69
N SER A 258 9.28 -16.82 12.92
CA SER A 258 10.03 -15.73 12.27
C SER A 258 11.42 -15.50 12.85
N GLY A 259 11.73 -16.01 14.04
CA GLY A 259 12.97 -15.71 14.76
C GLY A 259 13.09 -14.26 15.27
N LEU A 260 12.08 -13.44 15.01
CA LEU A 260 12.08 -12.00 15.29
C LEU A 260 11.50 -11.70 16.68
N GLY A 261 11.92 -10.59 17.28
CA GLY A 261 11.35 -10.05 18.51
C GLY A 261 10.14 -9.15 18.27
N GLN A 262 9.32 -8.95 19.30
CA GLN A 262 8.31 -7.89 19.29
C GLN A 262 9.01 -6.54 19.28
N ARG A 263 8.45 -5.58 18.53
CA ARG A 263 8.98 -4.21 18.50
C ARG A 263 7.88 -3.17 18.34
N THR A 264 8.24 -1.94 18.62
CA THR A 264 7.42 -0.77 18.35
C THR A 264 8.20 0.18 17.44
N ASP A 265 7.67 0.47 16.27
CA ASP A 265 8.24 1.41 15.31
C ASP A 265 7.44 2.73 15.31
N PHE A 266 7.96 3.74 14.65
CA PHE A 266 7.21 4.92 14.27
C PHE A 266 6.90 4.84 12.79
N ALA A 267 5.62 4.82 12.42
CA ALA A 267 5.19 4.70 11.04
C ALA A 267 4.35 5.90 10.62
N GLY A 268 4.33 6.19 9.32
CA GLY A 268 3.52 7.25 8.74
C GLY A 268 3.30 7.05 7.25
N GLU A 269 2.37 7.82 6.70
CA GLU A 269 2.06 7.81 5.29
C GLU A 269 1.76 9.23 4.79
N ILE A 270 2.17 9.51 3.57
CA ILE A 270 1.72 10.66 2.79
C ILE A 270 1.07 10.11 1.54
N SER A 271 -0.20 10.41 1.33
CA SER A 271 -0.96 10.02 0.14
C SER A 271 -1.42 11.24 -0.62
N LEU A 272 -1.35 11.15 -1.94
CA LEU A 272 -1.78 12.15 -2.90
C LEU A 272 -2.75 11.50 -3.87
N SER A 273 -3.87 12.14 -4.15
CA SER A 273 -4.86 11.68 -5.13
C SER A 273 -5.42 12.85 -5.91
N MET A 274 -5.53 12.73 -7.24
CA MET A 274 -6.02 13.79 -8.10
C MET A 274 -6.77 13.22 -9.31
N PRO A 275 -8.04 13.60 -9.53
CA PRO A 275 -8.75 13.28 -10.76
C PRO A 275 -8.11 14.03 -11.93
N VAL A 276 -7.81 13.32 -13.02
CA VAL A 276 -7.25 13.88 -14.26
C VAL A 276 -8.24 13.82 -15.42
N ALA A 277 -9.31 13.03 -15.27
CA ALA A 277 -10.47 12.95 -16.16
C ALA A 277 -11.70 12.51 -15.35
N GLU A 278 -12.88 12.52 -15.96
CA GLU A 278 -14.13 12.08 -15.31
C GLU A 278 -14.05 10.64 -14.81
N ASN A 279 -13.24 9.81 -15.45
CA ASN A 279 -13.10 8.39 -15.17
C ASN A 279 -11.64 7.97 -14.90
N ALA A 280 -10.76 8.90 -14.57
CA ALA A 280 -9.35 8.61 -14.31
C ALA A 280 -8.82 9.43 -13.13
N ASN A 281 -8.18 8.74 -12.20
CA ASN A 281 -7.54 9.31 -11.04
C ASN A 281 -6.07 8.89 -10.97
N ILE A 282 -5.16 9.83 -10.76
CA ILE A 282 -3.77 9.53 -10.47
C ILE A 282 -3.54 9.59 -8.98
N PHE A 283 -2.66 8.73 -8.49
CA PHE A 283 -2.31 8.69 -7.08
C PHE A 283 -0.81 8.48 -6.87
N ALA A 284 -0.34 8.86 -5.71
CA ALA A 284 0.97 8.52 -5.21
C ALA A 284 0.93 8.39 -3.69
N HIS A 285 1.70 7.47 -3.14
CA HIS A 285 1.84 7.31 -1.70
C HIS A 285 3.31 7.08 -1.32
N TRP A 286 3.64 7.48 -0.11
CA TRP A 286 4.92 7.22 0.52
C TRP A 286 4.67 6.79 1.95
N GLN A 287 4.89 5.53 2.20
CA GLN A 287 4.83 4.92 3.52
C GLN A 287 6.24 4.82 4.08
N GLN A 288 6.40 5.14 5.34
CA GLN A 288 7.67 5.07 6.04
C GLN A 288 7.50 4.48 7.42
N ALA A 289 8.46 3.69 7.85
CA ALA A 289 8.56 3.22 9.22
C ALA A 289 10.01 3.37 9.70
N TYR A 290 10.17 3.84 10.93
CA TYR A 290 11.47 3.92 11.60
C TYR A 290 11.54 2.95 12.77
N SER A 291 12.54 2.08 12.72
CA SER A 291 12.90 1.19 13.80
C SER A 291 14.09 1.78 14.57
N TRP A 292 14.01 1.87 15.90
CA TRP A 292 15.09 2.37 16.74
C TRP A 292 15.62 1.34 17.73
N GLU A 293 15.20 0.09 17.59
CA GLU A 293 15.68 -1.01 18.41
C GLU A 293 16.38 -2.03 17.53
N ASP A 294 17.66 -2.27 17.80
CA ASP A 294 18.42 -3.37 17.22
C ASP A 294 18.04 -4.67 17.95
N ALA A 295 16.94 -5.28 17.53
CA ALA A 295 16.55 -6.63 17.96
C ALA A 295 17.08 -7.66 16.94
N THR A 296 17.15 -8.93 17.32
CA THR A 296 17.61 -10.01 16.43
C THR A 296 16.84 -9.97 15.10
N GLY A 297 17.54 -9.80 14.00
CA GLY A 297 16.99 -9.69 12.65
C GLY A 297 16.39 -8.32 12.29
N TRP A 298 16.44 -7.34 13.18
CA TRP A 298 16.01 -5.98 12.95
C TRP A 298 17.16 -5.02 13.20
N GLY A 299 17.38 -4.08 12.31
CA GLY A 299 18.35 -3.00 12.47
C GLY A 299 17.69 -1.67 12.76
N ASP A 300 18.47 -0.72 13.27
CA ASP A 300 18.06 0.68 13.36
C ASP A 300 17.99 1.32 11.98
N GLY A 301 16.92 2.06 11.67
CA GLY A 301 16.83 2.81 10.43
C GLY A 301 15.42 2.88 9.84
N TRP A 302 15.37 3.28 8.60
CA TRP A 302 14.14 3.53 7.88
C TRP A 302 13.80 2.39 6.92
N GLN A 303 12.52 2.08 6.86
CA GLN A 303 11.88 1.33 5.80
C GLN A 303 11.02 2.30 4.98
N HIS A 304 11.13 2.25 3.68
CA HIS A 304 10.39 3.11 2.76
C HIS A 304 9.65 2.28 1.74
N HIS A 305 8.38 2.61 1.53
CA HIS A 305 7.60 2.10 0.42
C HIS A 305 6.99 3.28 -0.34
N ILE A 306 7.16 3.32 -1.65
CA ILE A 306 6.68 4.40 -2.52
C ILE A 306 5.90 3.76 -3.67
N GLY A 307 4.69 4.25 -3.90
CA GLY A 307 3.86 3.85 -5.02
C GLY A 307 3.32 5.06 -5.78
N THR A 308 3.06 4.85 -7.06
CA THR A 308 2.36 5.80 -7.92
C THR A 308 1.60 5.07 -9.01
N GLY A 309 0.43 5.53 -9.34
CA GLY A 309 -0.40 4.84 -10.30
C GLY A 309 -1.53 5.68 -10.88
N VAL A 310 -2.33 4.99 -11.67
CA VAL A 310 -3.56 5.52 -12.25
C VAL A 310 -4.66 4.49 -12.10
N SER A 311 -5.83 4.95 -11.68
CA SER A 311 -7.06 4.15 -11.61
C SER A 311 -8.07 4.69 -12.61
N PHE A 312 -8.71 3.80 -13.36
CA PHE A 312 -9.79 4.09 -14.29
C PHE A 312 -11.08 3.44 -13.81
N THR A 313 -12.17 4.19 -13.85
CA THR A 313 -13.53 3.70 -13.57
C THR A 313 -14.39 3.80 -14.84
N PHE A 314 -15.35 2.90 -15.04
CA PHE A 314 -16.14 2.80 -16.28
C PHE A 314 -17.64 2.65 -16.01
#